data_597058beba39523f5148c4d0d3357747
#
_entry.id   597058beba39523f5148c4d0d3357747
#
_cell.length_a   1.000
_cell.length_b   1.000
_cell.length_c   1.000
_cell.angle_alpha   90.00
_cell.angle_beta   90.00
_cell.angle_gamma   90.00
#
_symmetry.space_group_name_H-M   'P 1'
#
loop_
_entity.id
_entity.type
_entity.pdbx_description
1 polymer ?
#
loop_
_entity_poly.entity_id
_entity_poly.type
_entity_poly.pdbx_seq_one_letter_code
_entity_poly.pdbx_strand_id
1 'polypeptide(L)'
;LRFFGFEPSRDGAVAAMKADVLRAIAPRNGTLVLLPPKEGVEAFLSGEAKDGSFGGVNPIIARTFFATAKRADGTFLVDGISTDGGVLPRNVIVRGGCGLMKLGGLSALEFAAKTSLIPARMLKLEKKGRLSAGADADLTLYDPERMTAVHTFVRGEAVLRDGRVNGRGGTALVTEAGLEAVRRMGLRAEVLPGGIPTINRTFGSLSKNNQ
;
A
#
# COMPACT_ATOMS: atom_id res chain seq x y z
N LEU A 1 -1.84 16.29 -8.05
CA LEU A 1 -1.44 17.68 -8.36
C LEU A 1 -2.49 18.68 -7.88
N ARG A 2 -3.76 18.59 -8.33
CA ARG A 2 -4.84 19.53 -7.94
C ARG A 2 -4.99 19.72 -6.43
N PHE A 3 -4.87 18.64 -5.67
CA PHE A 3 -4.95 18.69 -4.21
C PHE A 3 -3.89 19.59 -3.57
N PHE A 4 -2.71 19.69 -4.19
CA PHE A 4 -1.61 20.55 -3.76
C PHE A 4 -1.58 21.91 -4.47
N GLY A 5 -2.64 22.28 -5.19
CA GLY A 5 -2.75 23.54 -5.89
C GLY A 5 -2.01 23.61 -7.23
N PHE A 6 -1.62 22.47 -7.81
CA PHE A 6 -0.97 22.42 -9.11
C PHE A 6 -1.91 21.89 -10.19
N GLU A 7 -1.80 22.43 -11.39
CA GLU A 7 -2.54 21.93 -12.53
C GLU A 7 -2.11 20.49 -12.89
N PRO A 8 -3.04 19.60 -13.28
CA PRO A 8 -2.74 18.24 -13.73
C PRO A 8 -2.22 18.24 -15.18
N SER A 9 -1.09 18.88 -15.39
CA SER A 9 -0.41 19.05 -16.68
C SER A 9 1.08 18.75 -16.51
N ARG A 10 1.82 18.70 -17.64
CA ARG A 10 3.28 18.56 -17.62
C ARG A 10 3.94 19.75 -16.90
N ASP A 11 3.47 20.95 -17.15
CA ASP A 11 3.99 22.16 -16.52
C ASP A 11 3.65 22.20 -15.03
N GLY A 12 2.45 21.79 -14.64
CA GLY A 12 2.08 21.63 -13.24
C GLY A 12 2.90 20.56 -12.52
N ALA A 13 3.27 19.48 -13.19
CA ALA A 13 4.20 18.49 -12.63
C ALA A 13 5.60 19.08 -12.40
N VAL A 14 6.11 19.84 -13.38
CA VAL A 14 7.40 20.56 -13.23
C VAL A 14 7.35 21.56 -12.09
N ALA A 15 6.26 22.33 -11.99
CA ALA A 15 6.07 23.28 -10.89
C ALA A 15 6.05 22.56 -9.52
N ALA A 16 5.35 21.44 -9.42
CA ALA A 16 5.28 20.61 -8.21
C ALA A 16 6.65 20.01 -7.86
N MET A 17 7.46 19.62 -8.86
CA MET A 17 8.83 19.14 -8.64
C MET A 17 9.74 20.27 -8.12
N LYS A 18 9.65 21.44 -8.69
CA LYS A 18 10.40 22.63 -8.23
C LYS A 18 10.06 23.02 -6.78
N ALA A 19 8.79 22.84 -6.41
CA ALA A 19 8.30 23.07 -5.06
C ALA A 19 8.57 21.90 -4.07
N ASP A 20 9.29 20.87 -4.50
CA ASP A 20 9.55 19.64 -3.72
C ASP A 20 8.29 18.89 -3.25
N VAL A 21 7.18 19.10 -3.90
CA VAL A 21 5.91 18.41 -3.66
C VAL A 21 5.83 17.09 -4.44
N LEU A 22 6.49 17.05 -5.61
CA LEU A 22 6.62 15.87 -6.46
C LEU A 22 8.10 15.60 -6.71
N ARG A 23 8.51 14.34 -6.74
CA ARG A 23 9.89 13.96 -7.08
C ARG A 23 9.93 12.93 -8.19
N ALA A 24 10.85 13.08 -9.11
CA ALA A 24 11.13 12.10 -10.14
C ALA A 24 11.94 10.92 -9.57
N ILE A 25 11.75 9.75 -10.15
CA ILE A 25 12.60 8.57 -9.91
C ILE A 25 13.42 8.32 -11.19
N ALA A 26 14.72 8.12 -11.00
CA ALA A 26 15.59 7.69 -12.09
C ALA A 26 16.65 6.70 -11.60
N PRO A 27 17.21 5.88 -12.49
CA PRO A 27 18.30 4.98 -12.14
C PRO A 27 19.58 5.77 -11.85
N ARG A 28 20.27 5.40 -10.77
CA ARG A 28 21.62 5.87 -10.43
C ARG A 28 22.41 4.68 -9.92
N ASN A 29 23.53 4.38 -10.60
CA ASN A 29 24.40 3.25 -10.23
C ASN A 29 23.65 1.90 -10.07
N GLY A 30 22.73 1.62 -10.98
CA GLY A 30 21.93 0.39 -10.94
C GLY A 30 20.80 0.37 -9.90
N THR A 31 20.57 1.46 -9.16
CA THR A 31 19.52 1.58 -8.16
C THR A 31 18.57 2.72 -8.53
N LEU A 32 17.27 2.52 -8.33
CA LEU A 32 16.28 3.57 -8.52
C LEU A 32 16.27 4.49 -7.30
N VAL A 33 16.48 5.78 -7.55
CA VAL A 33 16.54 6.81 -6.52
C VAL A 33 15.54 7.94 -6.77
N LEU A 34 15.05 8.55 -5.69
CA LEU A 34 14.29 9.79 -5.74
C LEU A 34 15.26 10.95 -5.94
N LEU A 35 15.13 11.64 -7.07
CA LEU A 35 16.02 12.75 -7.41
C LEU A 35 15.66 14.02 -6.63
N PRO A 36 16.66 14.84 -6.26
CA PRO A 36 16.43 16.20 -5.79
C PRO A 36 15.62 17.03 -6.81
N PRO A 37 14.91 18.10 -6.40
CA PRO A 37 14.03 18.85 -7.27
C PRO A 37 14.64 19.29 -8.61
N LYS A 38 15.85 19.84 -8.60
CA LYS A 38 16.52 20.31 -9.81
C LYS A 38 16.82 19.17 -10.77
N GLU A 39 17.51 18.14 -10.29
CA GLU A 39 17.84 16.93 -11.09
C GLU A 39 16.57 16.20 -11.54
N GLY A 40 15.55 16.16 -10.68
CA GLY A 40 14.26 15.54 -10.99
C GLY A 40 13.56 16.22 -12.14
N VAL A 41 13.55 17.55 -12.20
CA VAL A 41 13.01 18.31 -13.33
C VAL A 41 13.79 18.04 -14.61
N GLU A 42 15.12 18.02 -14.55
CA GLU A 42 15.98 17.74 -15.71
C GLU A 42 15.72 16.32 -16.25
N ALA A 43 15.71 15.31 -15.37
CA ALA A 43 15.42 13.93 -15.73
C ALA A 43 13.99 13.72 -16.27
N PHE A 44 13.01 14.43 -15.73
CA PHE A 44 11.63 14.40 -16.22
C PHE A 44 11.51 15.04 -17.60
N LEU A 45 12.14 16.16 -17.83
CA LEU A 45 12.08 16.87 -19.11
C LEU A 45 12.85 16.13 -20.22
N SER A 46 13.98 15.53 -19.91
CA SER A 46 14.78 14.71 -20.84
C SER A 46 14.15 13.36 -21.16
N GLY A 47 13.19 12.91 -20.35
CA GLY A 47 12.58 11.58 -20.47
C GLY A 47 13.34 10.47 -19.76
N GLU A 48 14.47 10.75 -19.09
CA GLU A 48 15.21 9.78 -18.30
C GLU A 48 14.37 9.17 -17.17
N ALA A 49 13.57 10.01 -16.50
CA ALA A 49 12.65 9.57 -15.44
C ALA A 49 11.39 8.85 -15.99
N LYS A 50 11.33 8.55 -17.28
CA LYS A 50 10.13 8.08 -17.98
C LYS A 50 10.11 6.57 -18.20
N ASP A 51 11.22 5.91 -18.04
CA ASP A 51 11.32 4.49 -18.30
C ASP A 51 10.56 3.67 -17.29
N GLY A 52 9.55 3.03 -17.77
CA GLY A 52 8.79 2.06 -17.00
C GLY A 52 7.62 2.62 -16.21
N SER A 53 7.09 3.80 -16.55
CA SER A 53 5.77 4.26 -16.08
C SER A 53 5.68 5.17 -14.84
N PHE A 54 6.75 5.51 -14.16
CA PHE A 54 6.66 6.40 -12.99
C PHE A 54 7.53 7.64 -13.16
N GLY A 55 7.03 8.62 -13.92
CA GLY A 55 7.71 9.90 -14.13
C GLY A 55 7.89 10.73 -12.86
N GLY A 56 7.17 10.41 -11.79
CA GLY A 56 7.31 11.05 -10.50
C GLY A 56 6.61 10.26 -9.40
N VAL A 57 7.09 10.42 -8.18
CA VAL A 57 6.54 9.78 -6.99
C VAL A 57 6.15 10.86 -6.01
N ASN A 58 4.99 10.69 -5.38
CA ASN A 58 4.57 11.58 -4.31
C ASN A 58 5.61 11.59 -3.18
N PRO A 59 6.00 12.76 -2.68
CA PRO A 59 6.93 12.87 -1.58
C PRO A 59 6.37 12.17 -0.32
N ILE A 60 7.26 11.86 0.62
CA ILE A 60 6.91 11.20 1.89
C ILE A 60 5.78 11.94 2.61
N ILE A 61 5.77 13.27 2.56
CA ILE A 61 4.71 14.12 3.16
C ILE A 61 3.35 13.76 2.58
N ALA A 62 3.22 13.63 1.26
CA ALA A 62 1.96 13.28 0.62
C ALA A 62 1.48 11.88 1.03
N ARG A 63 2.39 10.91 1.08
CA ARG A 63 2.06 9.54 1.55
C ARG A 63 1.62 9.52 2.99
N THR A 64 2.33 10.26 3.85
CA THR A 64 1.96 10.40 5.26
C THR A 64 0.58 11.03 5.40
N PHE A 65 0.32 12.10 4.66
CA PHE A 65 -0.98 12.77 4.65
C PHE A 65 -2.10 11.81 4.21
N PHE A 66 -1.95 11.14 3.06
CA PHE A 66 -2.98 10.21 2.60
C PHE A 66 -3.20 9.01 3.54
N ALA A 67 -2.15 8.57 4.22
CA ALA A 67 -2.27 7.50 5.19
C ALA A 67 -3.03 7.91 6.47
N THR A 68 -2.92 9.18 6.89
CA THR A 68 -3.35 9.65 8.21
C THR A 68 -4.50 10.66 8.19
N ALA A 69 -4.75 11.33 7.05
CA ALA A 69 -5.77 12.39 6.97
C ALA A 69 -7.17 11.87 7.26
N LYS A 70 -7.88 12.62 8.08
CA LYS A 70 -9.27 12.36 8.46
C LYS A 70 -10.17 13.51 8.04
N ARG A 71 -11.43 13.21 7.81
CA ARG A 71 -12.51 14.18 7.64
C ARG A 71 -12.93 14.75 8.98
N ALA A 72 -13.77 15.77 8.97
CA ALA A 72 -14.30 16.38 10.18
C ALA A 72 -15.11 15.41 11.08
N ASP A 73 -15.67 14.35 10.48
CA ASP A 73 -16.39 13.29 11.19
C ASP A 73 -15.48 12.20 11.76
N GLY A 74 -14.15 12.36 11.64
CA GLY A 74 -13.15 11.40 12.10
C GLY A 74 -12.90 10.22 11.17
N THR A 75 -13.62 10.10 10.05
CA THR A 75 -13.37 9.03 9.05
C THR A 75 -12.14 9.34 8.21
N PHE A 76 -11.43 8.30 7.76
CA PHE A 76 -10.26 8.50 6.92
C PHE A 76 -10.62 9.05 5.54
N LEU A 77 -9.77 9.92 5.01
CA LEU A 77 -9.87 10.42 3.64
C LEU A 77 -9.57 9.30 2.62
N VAL A 78 -8.61 8.44 2.93
CA VAL A 78 -8.21 7.27 2.15
C VAL A 78 -8.40 6.02 2.99
N ASP A 79 -9.15 5.05 2.49
CA ASP A 79 -9.63 3.93 3.27
C ASP A 79 -8.54 2.89 3.58
N GLY A 80 -7.73 2.49 2.61
CA GLY A 80 -6.73 1.44 2.75
C GLY A 80 -5.30 1.92 2.53
N ILE A 81 -4.33 1.12 2.96
CA ILE A 81 -2.91 1.31 2.73
C ILE A 81 -2.39 0.10 1.95
N SER A 82 -1.66 0.36 0.86
CA SER A 82 -0.90 -0.66 0.13
C SER A 82 0.52 -0.16 -0.14
N THR A 83 1.40 -1.06 -0.58
CA THR A 83 2.80 -0.72 -0.87
C THR A 83 3.02 -0.19 -2.28
N ASP A 84 2.00 -0.36 -3.17
CA ASP A 84 2.15 -0.09 -4.60
C ASP A 84 3.46 -0.67 -5.16
N GLY A 85 3.72 -1.91 -4.79
CA GLY A 85 4.99 -2.56 -5.07
C GLY A 85 5.12 -2.90 -6.56
N GLY A 86 6.14 -2.41 -7.16
CA GLY A 86 6.59 -2.67 -8.52
C GLY A 86 8.06 -2.33 -8.57
N VAL A 87 8.34 -1.08 -8.74
CA VAL A 87 9.68 -0.50 -8.71
C VAL A 87 10.18 -0.28 -7.27
N LEU A 88 9.25 -0.02 -6.34
CA LEU A 88 9.57 0.25 -4.93
C LEU A 88 9.56 -1.04 -4.09
N PRO A 89 10.27 -1.07 -2.95
CA PRO A 89 10.23 -2.19 -2.01
C PRO A 89 8.80 -2.50 -1.56
N ARG A 90 8.44 -3.77 -1.55
CA ARG A 90 7.08 -4.24 -1.22
C ARG A 90 6.87 -4.55 0.26
N ASN A 91 7.91 -4.67 1.03
CA ASN A 91 7.87 -5.10 2.44
C ASN A 91 7.94 -3.93 3.43
N VAL A 92 7.45 -2.75 3.05
CA VAL A 92 7.58 -1.52 3.86
C VAL A 92 6.35 -1.22 4.73
N ILE A 93 5.24 -1.96 4.62
CA ILE A 93 3.99 -1.67 5.35
C ILE A 93 4.22 -1.65 6.85
N VAL A 94 4.86 -2.67 7.42
CA VAL A 94 5.09 -2.76 8.87
C VAL A 94 5.97 -1.61 9.34
N ARG A 95 7.10 -1.37 8.66
CA ARG A 95 8.02 -0.28 9.01
C ARG A 95 7.35 1.08 8.94
N GLY A 96 6.64 1.36 7.84
CA GLY A 96 5.93 2.62 7.65
C GLY A 96 4.81 2.81 8.66
N GLY A 97 4.01 1.76 8.90
CA GLY A 97 2.92 1.79 9.87
C GLY A 97 3.40 2.00 11.30
N CYS A 98 4.46 1.29 11.72
CA CYS A 98 5.08 1.51 13.04
C CYS A 98 5.59 2.96 13.19
N GLY A 99 6.22 3.51 12.14
CA GLY A 99 6.64 4.91 12.12
C GLY A 99 5.46 5.88 12.30
N LEU A 100 4.36 5.66 11.56
CA LEU A 100 3.15 6.48 11.70
C LEU A 100 2.51 6.35 13.09
N MET A 101 2.52 5.16 13.70
CA MET A 101 2.04 4.96 15.07
C MET A 101 2.92 5.68 16.09
N LYS A 102 4.25 5.59 15.97
CA LYS A 102 5.19 6.32 16.86
C LYS A 102 5.03 7.85 16.77
N LEU A 103 4.68 8.34 15.59
CA LEU A 103 4.39 9.77 15.37
C LEU A 103 2.97 10.18 15.77
N GLY A 104 2.15 9.27 16.26
CA GLY A 104 0.76 9.54 16.62
C GLY A 104 -0.19 9.77 15.43
N GLY A 105 0.26 9.47 14.21
CA GLY A 105 -0.56 9.61 12.99
C GLY A 105 -1.61 8.51 12.82
N LEU A 106 -1.36 7.34 13.39
CA LEU A 106 -2.31 6.21 13.43
C LEU A 106 -2.23 5.52 14.79
N SER A 107 -3.36 5.03 15.28
CA SER A 107 -3.37 4.01 16.33
C SER A 107 -3.08 2.62 15.76
N ALA A 108 -2.73 1.66 16.62
CA ALA A 108 -2.52 0.27 16.21
C ALA A 108 -3.79 -0.35 15.57
N LEU A 109 -4.96 0.00 16.11
CA LEU A 109 -6.24 -0.46 15.56
C LEU A 109 -6.51 0.11 14.16
N GLU A 110 -6.26 1.40 13.96
CA GLU A 110 -6.41 2.05 12.66
C GLU A 110 -5.42 1.49 11.64
N PHE A 111 -4.18 1.25 12.04
CA PHE A 111 -3.19 0.60 11.18
C PHE A 111 -3.65 -0.79 10.76
N ALA A 112 -4.08 -1.63 11.70
CA ALA A 112 -4.60 -2.96 11.41
C ALA A 112 -5.84 -2.91 10.50
N ALA A 113 -6.77 -1.99 10.76
CA ALA A 113 -7.95 -1.81 9.93
C ALA A 113 -7.60 -1.43 8.49
N LYS A 114 -6.71 -0.45 8.29
CA LYS A 114 -6.31 0.06 6.97
C LYS A 114 -5.47 -0.92 6.16
N THR A 115 -4.76 -1.82 6.81
CA THR A 115 -3.86 -2.78 6.12
C THR A 115 -4.42 -4.20 6.02
N SER A 116 -5.47 -4.52 6.77
CA SER A 116 -6.04 -5.87 6.80
C SER A 116 -7.54 -5.89 6.58
N LEU A 117 -8.33 -5.33 7.49
CA LEU A 117 -9.80 -5.43 7.45
C LEU A 117 -10.40 -4.72 6.24
N ILE A 118 -9.99 -3.48 5.98
CA ILE A 118 -10.53 -2.68 4.88
C ILE A 118 -10.14 -3.29 3.52
N PRO A 119 -8.88 -3.62 3.23
CA PRO A 119 -8.51 -4.31 1.99
C PRO A 119 -9.28 -5.63 1.78
N ALA A 120 -9.44 -6.44 2.82
CA ALA A 120 -10.20 -7.68 2.72
C ALA A 120 -11.67 -7.44 2.34
N ARG A 121 -12.32 -6.44 2.95
CA ARG A 121 -13.69 -6.03 2.61
C ARG A 121 -13.81 -5.47 1.20
N MET A 122 -12.87 -4.65 0.78
CA MET A 122 -12.81 -4.11 -0.58
C MET A 122 -12.76 -5.21 -1.63
N LEU A 123 -12.05 -6.30 -1.33
CA LEU A 123 -11.91 -7.47 -2.19
C LEU A 123 -12.97 -8.55 -1.93
N LYS A 124 -13.95 -8.30 -1.04
CA LYS A 124 -15.00 -9.26 -0.64
C LYS A 124 -14.44 -10.59 -0.11
N LEU A 125 -13.29 -10.56 0.55
CA LEU A 125 -12.64 -11.73 1.14
C LEU A 125 -13.16 -11.93 2.57
N GLU A 126 -14.30 -12.59 2.72
CA GLU A 126 -15.02 -12.72 3.99
C GLU A 126 -14.25 -13.43 5.10
N LYS A 127 -13.32 -14.32 4.74
CA LYS A 127 -12.50 -15.08 5.69
C LYS A 127 -11.19 -14.40 6.06
N LYS A 128 -10.90 -13.20 5.52
CA LYS A 128 -9.62 -12.50 5.71
C LYS A 128 -9.76 -11.16 6.43
N GLY A 129 -8.63 -10.63 6.88
CA GLY A 129 -8.54 -9.30 7.47
C GLY A 129 -9.06 -9.17 8.90
N ARG A 130 -9.37 -10.27 9.58
CA ARG A 130 -9.88 -10.30 10.95
C ARG A 130 -9.42 -11.53 11.71
N LEU A 131 -9.34 -11.42 13.04
CA LEU A 131 -9.05 -12.52 13.95
C LEU A 131 -10.36 -12.91 14.64
N SER A 132 -11.09 -13.86 14.06
CA SER A 132 -12.33 -14.38 14.64
C SER A 132 -12.54 -15.82 14.20
N ALA A 133 -13.36 -16.57 14.94
CA ALA A 133 -13.70 -17.96 14.60
C ALA A 133 -14.21 -18.04 13.15
N GLY A 134 -13.74 -19.01 12.38
CA GLY A 134 -14.08 -19.23 10.98
C GLY A 134 -13.33 -18.34 9.96
N ALA A 135 -12.48 -17.41 10.42
CA ALA A 135 -11.55 -16.72 9.54
C ALA A 135 -10.30 -17.56 9.26
N ASP A 136 -9.63 -17.24 8.15
CA ASP A 136 -8.33 -17.82 7.85
C ASP A 136 -7.30 -17.38 8.90
N ALA A 137 -6.39 -18.30 9.27
CA ALA A 137 -5.31 -17.99 10.19
C ALA A 137 -4.18 -17.21 9.48
N ASP A 138 -4.53 -16.03 8.96
CA ASP A 138 -3.62 -15.08 8.32
C ASP A 138 -3.27 -14.00 9.35
N LEU A 139 -2.03 -13.98 9.83
CA LEU A 139 -1.62 -12.98 10.80
C LEU A 139 -0.13 -12.64 10.67
N THR A 140 0.21 -11.41 11.00
CA THR A 140 1.59 -10.95 11.12
C THR A 140 1.84 -10.44 12.52
N LEU A 141 2.83 -11.03 13.20
CA LEU A 141 3.40 -10.52 14.44
C LEU A 141 4.55 -9.60 14.09
N TYR A 142 4.56 -8.40 14.64
CA TYR A 142 5.63 -7.44 14.41
C TYR A 142 6.13 -6.82 15.71
N ASP A 143 7.39 -6.45 15.71
CA ASP A 143 8.03 -5.71 16.78
C ASP A 143 7.89 -4.21 16.48
N PRO A 144 7.11 -3.44 17.26
CA PRO A 144 6.92 -2.02 17.01
C PRO A 144 8.17 -1.18 17.28
N GLU A 145 9.08 -1.64 18.14
CA GLU A 145 10.33 -0.93 18.43
C GLU A 145 11.32 -1.08 17.27
N ARG A 146 11.50 -2.29 16.79
CA ARG A 146 12.33 -2.59 15.62
C ARG A 146 11.67 -2.25 14.30
N MET A 147 10.36 -1.97 14.32
CA MET A 147 9.53 -1.69 13.13
C MET A 147 9.64 -2.78 12.06
N THR A 148 9.64 -4.04 12.48
CA THR A 148 9.82 -5.19 11.58
C THR A 148 8.84 -6.31 11.88
N ALA A 149 8.44 -7.07 10.85
CA ALA A 149 7.69 -8.29 11.02
C ALA A 149 8.62 -9.39 11.59
N VAL A 150 8.15 -10.11 12.59
CA VAL A 150 8.88 -11.22 13.25
C VAL A 150 8.37 -12.55 12.75
N HIS A 151 7.05 -12.73 12.75
CA HIS A 151 6.41 -13.92 12.23
C HIS A 151 5.24 -13.56 11.32
N THR A 152 5.04 -14.32 10.26
CA THR A 152 3.85 -14.20 9.41
C THR A 152 3.31 -15.60 9.11
N PHE A 153 2.00 -15.73 9.27
CA PHE A 153 1.27 -16.94 8.98
C PHE A 153 0.26 -16.66 7.86
N VAL A 154 0.14 -17.61 6.95
CA VAL A 154 -0.87 -17.62 5.89
C VAL A 154 -1.60 -18.95 5.96
N ARG A 155 -2.89 -18.91 6.23
CA ARG A 155 -3.72 -20.12 6.46
C ARG A 155 -3.15 -21.05 7.55
N GLY A 156 -2.54 -20.45 8.58
CA GLY A 156 -1.89 -21.18 9.67
C GLY A 156 -0.48 -21.68 9.38
N GLU A 157 0.01 -21.55 8.15
CA GLU A 157 1.35 -21.96 7.74
C GLU A 157 2.35 -20.80 7.95
N ALA A 158 3.43 -21.05 8.68
CA ALA A 158 4.44 -20.01 8.93
C ALA A 158 5.26 -19.74 7.68
N VAL A 159 5.03 -18.58 7.07
CA VAL A 159 5.74 -18.11 5.85
C VAL A 159 6.91 -17.17 6.16
N LEU A 160 6.92 -16.59 7.35
CA LEU A 160 8.05 -15.87 7.94
C LEU A 160 8.22 -16.31 9.39
N ARG A 161 9.42 -16.69 9.78
CA ARG A 161 9.77 -17.03 11.16
C ARG A 161 11.18 -16.54 11.45
N ASP A 162 11.33 -15.74 12.51
CA ASP A 162 12.63 -15.20 12.97
C ASP A 162 13.46 -14.56 11.85
N GLY A 163 12.81 -13.76 11.00
CA GLY A 163 13.43 -13.08 9.87
C GLY A 163 13.74 -13.96 8.65
N ARG A 164 13.41 -15.26 8.70
CA ARG A 164 13.60 -16.19 7.57
C ARG A 164 12.29 -16.40 6.83
N VAL A 165 12.30 -16.16 5.52
CA VAL A 165 11.15 -16.39 4.65
C VAL A 165 11.15 -17.86 4.21
N ASN A 166 10.05 -18.57 4.51
CA ASN A 166 9.84 -19.97 4.16
C ASN A 166 8.65 -20.18 3.23
N GLY A 167 7.96 -19.09 2.84
CA GLY A 167 6.75 -19.14 2.03
C GLY A 167 7.01 -19.50 0.56
N ARG A 168 6.02 -20.16 -0.05
CA ARG A 168 6.05 -20.56 -1.48
C ARG A 168 5.26 -19.61 -2.38
N GLY A 169 5.21 -18.32 -2.05
CA GLY A 169 4.44 -17.31 -2.76
C GLY A 169 3.00 -17.17 -2.27
N GLY A 170 2.28 -16.21 -2.85
CA GLY A 170 0.90 -15.89 -2.52
C GLY A 170 -0.12 -16.62 -3.39
N THR A 171 -1.39 -16.28 -3.19
CA THR A 171 -2.50 -16.67 -4.07
C THR A 171 -2.85 -15.49 -4.96
N ALA A 172 -2.88 -15.68 -6.28
CA ALA A 172 -3.32 -14.65 -7.21
C ALA A 172 -4.85 -14.52 -7.14
N LEU A 173 -5.33 -13.31 -6.92
CA LEU A 173 -6.76 -13.01 -7.02
C LEU A 173 -7.07 -12.71 -8.49
N VAL A 174 -7.98 -13.46 -9.07
CA VAL A 174 -8.28 -13.41 -10.51
C VAL A 174 -9.78 -13.31 -10.76
N THR A 175 -10.15 -12.91 -11.95
CA THR A 175 -11.52 -13.11 -12.48
C THR A 175 -11.64 -14.55 -13.01
N GLU A 176 -12.86 -15.03 -13.24
CA GLU A 176 -13.08 -16.35 -13.84
C GLU A 176 -12.31 -16.54 -15.15
N ALA A 177 -12.29 -15.51 -16.00
CA ALA A 177 -11.56 -15.53 -17.26
C ALA A 177 -10.03 -15.68 -17.09
N GLY A 178 -9.45 -15.20 -15.98
CA GLY A 178 -8.02 -15.27 -15.71
C GLY A 178 -7.57 -16.57 -15.04
N LEU A 179 -8.50 -17.35 -14.47
CA LEU A 179 -8.19 -18.49 -13.63
C LEU A 179 -7.32 -19.55 -14.31
N GLU A 180 -7.72 -19.94 -15.51
CA GLU A 180 -7.04 -20.98 -16.28
C GLU A 180 -5.61 -20.57 -16.68
N ALA A 181 -5.43 -19.30 -17.07
CA ALA A 181 -4.12 -18.78 -17.44
C ALA A 181 -3.14 -18.83 -16.25
N VAL A 182 -3.59 -18.43 -15.06
CA VAL A 182 -2.75 -18.42 -13.86
C VAL A 182 -2.44 -19.84 -13.36
N ARG A 183 -3.40 -20.75 -13.45
CA ARG A 183 -3.19 -22.18 -13.11
C ARG A 183 -2.16 -22.84 -14.02
N ARG A 184 -2.19 -22.54 -15.32
CA ARG A 184 -1.17 -23.04 -16.27
C ARG A 184 0.25 -22.56 -15.96
N MET A 185 0.38 -21.42 -15.27
CA MET A 185 1.66 -20.93 -14.77
C MET A 185 2.12 -21.63 -13.48
N GLY A 186 1.38 -22.62 -12.98
CA GLY A 186 1.68 -23.32 -11.73
C GLY A 186 1.44 -22.49 -10.46
N LEU A 187 0.72 -21.37 -10.57
CA LEU A 187 0.44 -20.48 -9.45
C LEU A 187 -0.89 -20.84 -8.77
N ARG A 188 -0.96 -20.59 -7.47
CA ARG A 188 -2.24 -20.66 -6.76
C ARG A 188 -3.13 -19.49 -7.20
N ALA A 189 -4.38 -19.76 -7.49
CA ALA A 189 -5.34 -18.74 -7.90
C ALA A 189 -6.67 -18.91 -7.18
N GLU A 190 -7.30 -17.80 -6.84
CA GLU A 190 -8.63 -17.73 -6.25
C GLU A 190 -9.47 -16.71 -7.02
N VAL A 191 -10.69 -17.08 -7.38
CA VAL A 191 -11.59 -16.20 -8.11
C VAL A 191 -12.21 -15.19 -7.15
N LEU A 192 -12.16 -13.90 -7.52
CA LEU A 192 -12.84 -12.86 -6.77
C LEU A 192 -14.36 -13.01 -6.88
N PRO A 193 -15.09 -13.11 -5.76
CA PRO A 193 -16.55 -13.22 -5.79
C PRO A 193 -17.19 -12.00 -6.46
N GLY A 194 -17.97 -12.23 -7.53
CA GLY A 194 -18.72 -11.17 -8.22
C GLY A 194 -17.87 -10.21 -9.05
N GLY A 195 -16.67 -10.61 -9.49
CA GLY A 195 -15.84 -9.83 -10.40
C GLY A 195 -15.07 -8.69 -9.73
N ILE A 196 -14.76 -7.61 -10.48
CA ILE A 196 -14.01 -6.46 -9.98
C ILE A 196 -14.82 -5.79 -8.85
N PRO A 197 -14.22 -5.61 -7.65
CA PRO A 197 -14.93 -5.02 -6.52
C PRO A 197 -15.35 -3.58 -6.82
N THR A 198 -16.64 -3.29 -6.65
CA THR A 198 -17.12 -1.92 -6.57
C THR A 198 -17.05 -1.47 -5.12
N ILE A 199 -16.35 -0.36 -4.84
CA ILE A 199 -16.25 0.19 -3.50
C ILE A 199 -17.57 0.84 -3.12
N ASN A 200 -18.34 0.18 -2.27
CA ASN A 200 -19.46 0.83 -1.59
C ASN A 200 -18.89 1.55 -0.37
N ARG A 201 -18.83 2.88 -0.37
CA ARG A 201 -18.22 3.72 0.69
C ARG A 201 -19.03 3.74 2.00
N THR A 202 -19.89 2.81 2.25
CA THR A 202 -20.56 2.63 3.54
C THR A 202 -19.65 2.01 4.61
N PHE A 203 -18.39 2.45 4.67
CA PHE A 203 -17.51 2.18 5.82
C PHE A 203 -17.80 3.20 6.93
N GLY A 204 -19.07 3.27 7.32
CA GLY A 204 -19.47 4.09 8.45
C GLY A 204 -18.76 3.64 9.73
N SER A 205 -18.07 4.57 10.33
CA SER A 205 -17.68 4.63 11.76
C SER A 205 -17.13 3.34 12.40
N LEU A 206 -15.84 3.09 12.26
CA LEU A 206 -15.10 2.24 13.20
C LEU A 206 -14.99 2.90 14.60
N SER A 207 -15.44 4.15 14.74
CA SER A 207 -15.23 4.95 15.96
C SER A 207 -16.40 4.98 16.96
N LYS A 208 -17.53 4.30 16.71
CA LYS A 208 -18.72 4.43 17.58
C LYS A 208 -19.12 3.21 18.43
N ASN A 209 -18.40 2.10 18.37
CA ASN A 209 -18.78 0.90 19.13
C ASN A 209 -17.69 0.37 20.05
N ASN A 210 -16.97 1.21 20.78
CA ASN A 210 -16.23 0.79 21.96
C ASN A 210 -16.26 1.92 22.99
N GLN A 211 -17.38 2.05 23.66
CA GLN A 211 -17.49 2.51 25.06
C GLN A 211 -17.99 1.36 25.89
#